data_5c157ff480bc31471fc1b7ff8dd0c53d
#
_entry.id   5c157ff480bc31471fc1b7ff8dd0c53d
#
_cell.length_a   1.000
_cell.length_b   1.000
_cell.length_c   1.000
_cell.angle_alpha   90.00
_cell.angle_beta   90.00
_cell.angle_gamma   90.00
#
_symmetry.space_group_name_H-M   'P 1'
#
loop_
_entity.id
_entity.type
_entity.pdbx_description
1 polymer ?
#
loop_
_entity_poly.entity_id
_entity_poly.type
_entity_poly.pdbx_seq_one_letter_code
_entity_poly.pdbx_strand_id
1 'polypeptide(L)'
;NFLSSYDIHGEGLYQPKFMEIERKNVINSAGNMINVFGLTYLRGRGEIDSGQFNDFKIISYTGGACTFASKDTIKKIGNVDPIFFAYHDDVDYGWRGWLLEIPSYYESKSIVYHYGSPTLNWSSKKFFLLERNRWICLLTLYSRTTLLKIFPLLLIVEIGMLGFFIEKRMLVMKIKSFFSIIKLLRKIDKRKKKIDKSRILSDKKIIINFVDDFPLPISTTNLKTSQKVNSVITSLSKLSRKLINY
;
A
#
# COMPACT_ATOMS: atom_id res chain seq x y z
N ASN A 1 -2.13 16.63 16.54
CA ASN A 1 -1.32 16.04 17.57
C ASN A 1 -1.78 14.61 17.84
N PHE A 2 -0.86 13.63 17.77
CA PHE A 2 -1.19 12.20 17.85
C PHE A 2 -1.96 11.81 19.13
N LEU A 3 -1.58 12.32 20.28
CA LEU A 3 -2.27 12.00 21.55
C LEU A 3 -3.71 12.49 21.53
N SER A 4 -3.94 13.73 21.08
CA SER A 4 -5.32 14.26 20.99
C SER A 4 -6.16 13.47 20.00
N SER A 5 -5.57 13.03 18.87
CA SER A 5 -6.28 12.18 17.90
C SER A 5 -6.55 10.78 18.46
N TYR A 6 -5.61 10.24 19.23
CA TYR A 6 -5.81 8.96 19.91
C TYR A 6 -6.92 9.05 20.95
N ASP A 7 -6.99 10.13 21.73
CA ASP A 7 -8.05 10.35 22.72
C ASP A 7 -9.45 10.42 22.07
N ILE A 8 -9.53 10.94 20.84
CA ILE A 8 -10.80 11.09 20.10
C ILE A 8 -11.18 9.80 19.35
N HIS A 9 -10.22 9.17 18.68
CA HIS A 9 -10.48 8.09 17.71
C HIS A 9 -10.09 6.69 18.23
N GLY A 10 -9.36 6.61 19.33
CA GLY A 10 -8.98 5.35 20.00
C GLY A 10 -7.86 4.58 19.29
N GLU A 11 -7.92 3.27 19.38
CA GLU A 11 -6.91 2.37 18.85
C GLU A 11 -6.80 2.48 17.32
N GLY A 12 -5.56 2.63 16.83
CA GLY A 12 -5.29 2.79 15.41
C GLY A 12 -3.80 2.99 15.12
N LEU A 13 -3.50 3.04 13.84
CA LEU A 13 -2.19 3.44 13.31
C LEU A 13 -2.30 4.87 12.81
N TYR A 14 -1.47 5.78 13.28
CA TYR A 14 -1.55 7.20 12.96
C TYR A 14 -0.30 7.64 12.19
N GLN A 15 -0.50 8.20 10.98
CA GLN A 15 0.54 8.76 10.13
C GLN A 15 0.51 10.28 10.21
N PRO A 16 1.66 10.97 10.40
CA PRO A 16 1.76 12.41 10.24
C PRO A 16 1.69 12.83 8.77
N LYS A 17 1.56 14.14 8.53
CA LYS A 17 1.87 14.73 7.23
C LYS A 17 3.38 14.60 7.00
N PHE A 18 3.79 13.85 6.00
CA PHE A 18 5.19 13.82 5.58
C PHE A 18 5.47 14.94 4.60
N MET A 19 6.44 15.77 4.92
CA MET A 19 6.97 16.82 4.06
C MET A 19 8.36 16.42 3.54
N GLU A 20 8.76 16.91 2.38
CA GLU A 20 10.11 16.67 1.88
C GLU A 20 11.12 17.50 2.71
N ILE A 21 12.24 16.89 3.11
CA ILE A 21 13.24 17.60 3.91
C ILE A 21 13.97 18.67 3.10
N GLU A 22 14.20 18.44 1.81
CA GLU A 22 14.89 19.35 0.90
C GLU A 22 13.99 20.49 0.42
N ARG A 23 12.70 20.19 0.24
CA ARG A 23 11.67 21.16 -0.19
C ARG A 23 10.56 21.19 0.85
N LYS A 24 10.77 21.93 1.93
CA LYS A 24 9.93 21.92 3.14
C LYS A 24 8.45 22.29 2.94
N ASN A 25 8.12 22.90 1.80
CA ASN A 25 6.75 23.23 1.40
C ASN A 25 6.13 22.19 0.44
N VAL A 26 6.85 21.11 0.13
CA VAL A 26 6.37 20.04 -0.76
C VAL A 26 5.97 18.82 0.06
N ILE A 27 4.80 18.29 -0.24
CA ILE A 27 4.26 17.12 0.40
C ILE A 27 4.97 15.86 -0.11
N ASN A 28 5.49 15.06 0.81
CA ASN A 28 5.96 13.71 0.51
C ASN A 28 4.80 12.69 0.58
N SER A 29 3.95 12.78 1.63
CA SER A 29 2.72 12.00 1.74
C SER A 29 1.74 12.64 2.72
N ALA A 30 0.51 12.80 2.30
CA ALA A 30 -0.65 13.15 3.11
C ALA A 30 -1.58 11.94 3.31
N GLY A 31 -1.00 10.78 3.61
CA GLY A 31 -1.66 9.48 3.74
C GLY A 31 -1.35 8.55 2.57
N ASN A 32 -1.26 7.26 2.87
CA ASN A 32 -0.89 6.25 1.89
C ASN A 32 -2.11 5.43 1.48
N MET A 33 -2.24 5.18 0.19
CA MET A 33 -3.39 4.53 -0.42
C MET A 33 -2.97 3.24 -1.12
N ILE A 34 -3.85 2.25 -1.07
CA ILE A 34 -3.72 0.99 -1.80
C ILE A 34 -5.04 0.67 -2.51
N ASN A 35 -4.97 0.12 -3.71
CA ASN A 35 -6.13 -0.41 -4.40
C ASN A 35 -6.25 -1.95 -4.26
N VAL A 36 -7.34 -2.50 -4.77
CA VAL A 36 -7.63 -3.95 -4.67
C VAL A 36 -6.59 -4.86 -5.34
N PHE A 37 -5.73 -4.33 -6.22
CA PHE A 37 -4.65 -5.06 -6.88
C PHE A 37 -3.31 -4.93 -6.15
N GLY A 38 -3.29 -4.31 -4.96
CA GLY A 38 -2.07 -4.10 -4.19
C GLY A 38 -1.17 -3.00 -4.74
N LEU A 39 -1.64 -2.18 -5.69
CA LEU A 39 -0.91 -1.02 -6.18
C LEU A 39 -1.08 0.13 -5.20
N THR A 40 0.01 0.83 -4.90
CA THR A 40 0.06 1.85 -3.84
C THR A 40 0.51 3.20 -4.39
N TYR A 41 -0.03 4.27 -3.81
CA TYR A 41 0.46 5.62 -4.05
C TYR A 41 0.41 6.47 -2.78
N LEU A 42 1.17 7.55 -2.77
CA LEU A 42 1.24 8.52 -1.70
C LEU A 42 0.39 9.74 -2.08
N ARG A 43 -0.67 10.01 -1.30
CA ARG A 43 -1.58 11.13 -1.55
C ARG A 43 -0.84 12.47 -1.41
N GLY A 44 -1.03 13.35 -2.38
CA GLY A 44 -0.41 14.68 -2.42
C GLY A 44 1.09 14.70 -2.75
N ARG A 45 1.68 13.57 -3.14
CA ARG A 45 3.13 13.51 -3.39
C ARG A 45 3.59 14.47 -4.47
N GLY A 46 4.54 15.34 -4.11
CA GLY A 46 5.14 16.33 -5.01
C GLY A 46 4.33 17.61 -5.15
N GLU A 47 3.15 17.69 -4.50
CA GLU A 47 2.35 18.91 -4.47
C GLU A 47 2.90 19.91 -3.45
N ILE A 48 2.77 21.22 -3.74
CA ILE A 48 3.02 22.29 -2.75
C ILE A 48 1.89 22.23 -1.70
N ASP A 49 2.25 22.25 -0.42
CA ASP A 49 1.26 22.31 0.66
C ASP A 49 0.65 23.71 0.75
N SER A 50 -0.60 23.82 0.33
CA SER A 50 -1.45 25.00 0.45
C SER A 50 -2.59 24.80 1.47
N GLY A 51 -2.51 23.76 2.29
CA GLY A 51 -3.56 23.41 3.24
C GLY A 51 -4.61 22.42 2.68
N GLN A 52 -4.49 21.99 1.43
CA GLN A 52 -5.44 21.09 0.75
C GLN A 52 -5.57 19.70 1.39
N PHE A 53 -4.65 19.33 2.29
CA PHE A 53 -4.67 18.07 3.04
C PHE A 53 -4.60 18.32 4.55
N ASN A 54 -5.30 19.32 5.06
CA ASN A 54 -5.30 19.63 6.50
C ASN A 54 -6.40 18.87 7.29
N ASP A 55 -7.23 18.10 6.60
CA ASP A 55 -8.29 17.31 7.24
C ASP A 55 -7.72 15.99 7.78
N PHE A 56 -8.19 15.61 8.98
CA PHE A 56 -8.01 14.25 9.49
C PHE A 56 -8.73 13.25 8.59
N LYS A 57 -8.11 12.10 8.30
CA LYS A 57 -8.66 11.15 7.34
C LYS A 57 -8.30 9.71 7.66
N ILE A 58 -9.24 8.79 7.40
CA ILE A 58 -8.97 7.36 7.29
C ILE A 58 -8.17 7.12 6.00
N ILE A 59 -7.08 6.38 6.09
CA ILE A 59 -6.18 6.04 4.98
C ILE A 59 -6.01 4.53 4.88
N SER A 60 -5.52 4.04 3.76
CA SER A 60 -5.40 2.59 3.57
C SER A 60 -4.31 1.96 4.44
N TYR A 61 -3.19 2.66 4.65
CA TYR A 61 -2.10 2.24 5.52
C TYR A 61 -1.21 3.42 5.89
N THR A 62 -0.43 3.29 6.96
CA THR A 62 0.53 4.31 7.41
C THR A 62 1.92 4.03 6.84
N GLY A 63 2.67 5.09 6.52
CA GLY A 63 4.04 4.97 6.02
C GLY A 63 5.04 4.56 7.08
N GLY A 64 5.95 3.64 6.73
CA GLY A 64 6.95 3.08 7.64
C GLY A 64 7.99 4.08 8.18
N ALA A 65 8.06 5.30 7.64
CA ALA A 65 8.98 6.33 8.11
C ALA A 65 8.62 6.88 9.49
N CYS A 66 7.32 7.00 9.80
CA CYS A 66 6.81 7.39 11.12
C CYS A 66 5.35 6.96 11.25
N THR A 67 5.09 6.11 12.23
CA THR A 67 3.75 5.69 12.62
C THR A 67 3.64 5.75 14.13
N PHE A 68 2.61 6.42 14.63
CA PHE A 68 2.25 6.39 16.04
C PHE A 68 1.17 5.31 16.27
N ALA A 69 1.33 4.53 17.34
CA ALA A 69 0.36 3.55 17.80
C ALA A 69 0.54 3.25 19.28
N SER A 70 -0.50 2.80 19.94
CA SER A 70 -0.39 2.31 21.32
C SER A 70 0.41 1.01 21.39
N LYS A 71 0.97 0.72 22.57
CA LYS A 71 1.67 -0.55 22.82
C LYS A 71 0.75 -1.76 22.58
N ASP A 72 -0.53 -1.62 22.86
CA ASP A 72 -1.48 -2.72 22.70
C ASP A 72 -1.87 -2.93 21.23
N THR A 73 -2.00 -1.85 20.45
CA THR A 73 -2.10 -1.93 18.99
C THR A 73 -0.91 -2.68 18.38
N ILE A 74 0.33 -2.31 18.77
CA ILE A 74 1.55 -2.96 18.28
C ILE A 74 1.57 -4.45 18.66
N LYS A 75 1.20 -4.81 19.88
CA LYS A 75 1.11 -6.20 20.32
C LYS A 75 0.09 -7.02 19.53
N LYS A 76 -1.09 -6.44 19.25
CA LYS A 76 -2.16 -7.09 18.48
C LYS A 76 -1.74 -7.36 17.04
N ILE A 77 -1.16 -6.38 16.35
CA ILE A 77 -0.70 -6.54 14.95
C ILE A 77 0.55 -7.42 14.88
N GLY A 78 1.41 -7.34 15.90
CA GLY A 78 2.69 -8.02 15.96
C GLY A 78 3.80 -7.29 15.19
N ASN A 79 4.95 -7.93 15.06
CA ASN A 79 6.13 -7.30 14.43
C ASN A 79 5.99 -7.18 12.90
N VAL A 80 6.80 -6.30 12.32
CA VAL A 80 7.06 -6.26 10.88
C VAL A 80 7.73 -7.57 10.46
N ASP A 81 7.26 -8.15 9.35
CA ASP A 81 7.76 -9.44 8.89
C ASP A 81 9.04 -9.27 8.05
N PRO A 82 10.17 -9.89 8.43
CA PRO A 82 11.42 -9.78 7.69
C PRO A 82 11.38 -10.36 6.27
N ILE A 83 10.33 -11.06 5.87
CA ILE A 83 10.15 -11.56 4.50
C ILE A 83 10.16 -10.42 3.47
N PHE A 84 9.73 -9.21 3.87
CA PHE A 84 9.69 -8.04 2.99
C PHE A 84 11.06 -7.44 2.73
N PHE A 85 11.95 -7.42 3.72
CA PHE A 85 13.23 -6.72 3.73
C PHE A 85 13.08 -5.19 3.64
N ALA A 86 12.41 -4.66 2.62
CA ALA A 86 12.08 -3.25 2.43
C ALA A 86 10.93 -3.13 1.42
N TYR A 87 10.14 -2.08 1.53
CA TYR A 87 8.92 -1.79 0.76
C TYR A 87 7.78 -2.79 0.97
N HIS A 88 6.57 -2.29 0.99
CA HIS A 88 5.34 -3.04 1.30
C HIS A 88 5.30 -3.70 2.69
N ASP A 89 6.33 -3.54 3.50
CA ASP A 89 6.32 -3.90 4.92
C ASP A 89 5.33 -3.04 5.70
N ASP A 90 5.24 -1.76 5.36
CA ASP A 90 4.26 -0.81 5.85
C ASP A 90 2.84 -1.09 5.32
N VAL A 91 2.72 -1.43 4.04
CA VAL A 91 1.45 -1.90 3.43
C VAL A 91 0.94 -3.12 4.16
N ASP A 92 1.79 -4.11 4.36
CA ASP A 92 1.48 -5.32 5.10
C ASP A 92 1.02 -5.02 6.53
N TYR A 93 1.74 -4.14 7.21
CA TYR A 93 1.45 -3.77 8.59
C TYR A 93 0.08 -3.10 8.72
N GLY A 94 -0.22 -2.12 7.88
CA GLY A 94 -1.52 -1.45 7.85
C GLY A 94 -2.66 -2.38 7.43
N TRP A 95 -2.44 -3.26 6.44
CA TRP A 95 -3.45 -4.22 5.99
C TRP A 95 -3.74 -5.27 7.06
N ARG A 96 -2.72 -5.78 7.80
CA ARG A 96 -2.94 -6.62 8.99
C ARG A 96 -3.70 -5.88 10.08
N GLY A 97 -3.42 -4.59 10.25
CA GLY A 97 -4.21 -3.74 11.14
C GLY A 97 -5.70 -3.81 10.77
N TRP A 98 -6.06 -3.55 9.52
CA TRP A 98 -7.44 -3.64 9.03
C TRP A 98 -8.06 -5.02 9.23
N LEU A 99 -7.30 -6.10 8.99
CA LEU A 99 -7.80 -7.46 9.24
C LEU A 99 -8.13 -7.72 10.71
N LEU A 100 -7.52 -6.98 11.62
CA LEU A 100 -7.73 -7.03 13.08
C LEU A 100 -8.66 -5.92 13.60
N GLU A 101 -9.37 -5.22 12.69
CA GLU A 101 -10.25 -4.10 13.03
C GLU A 101 -9.53 -2.90 13.64
N ILE A 102 -8.25 -2.72 13.29
CA ILE A 102 -7.41 -1.59 13.70
C ILE A 102 -7.24 -0.67 12.50
N PRO A 103 -7.85 0.53 12.51
CA PRO A 103 -7.81 1.46 11.39
C PRO A 103 -6.47 2.16 11.23
N SER A 104 -6.23 2.69 10.04
CA SER A 104 -5.12 3.59 9.74
C SER A 104 -5.64 5.01 9.53
N TYR A 105 -5.03 5.97 10.19
CA TYR A 105 -5.40 7.38 10.19
C TYR A 105 -4.27 8.28 9.70
N TYR A 106 -4.63 9.35 9.03
CA TYR A 106 -3.77 10.46 8.70
C TYR A 106 -4.05 11.63 9.63
N GLU A 107 -3.03 12.08 10.36
CA GLU A 107 -3.07 13.22 11.29
C GLU A 107 -2.32 14.40 10.69
N SER A 108 -3.07 15.33 10.08
CA SER A 108 -2.52 16.47 9.34
C SER A 108 -1.77 17.50 10.21
N LYS A 109 -2.15 17.61 11.50
CA LYS A 109 -1.56 18.57 12.44
C LYS A 109 -0.20 18.11 12.98
N SER A 110 0.17 16.84 12.78
CA SER A 110 1.49 16.32 13.08
C SER A 110 2.32 16.32 11.79
N ILE A 111 3.45 17.01 11.79
CA ILE A 111 4.31 17.16 10.59
C ILE A 111 5.66 16.50 10.85
N VAL A 112 6.12 15.70 9.91
CA VAL A 112 7.45 15.07 9.92
C VAL A 112 8.13 15.32 8.58
N TYR A 113 9.38 15.76 8.62
CA TYR A 113 10.20 15.92 7.42
C TYR A 113 10.89 14.61 7.08
N HIS A 114 10.70 14.13 5.86
CA HIS A 114 11.17 12.84 5.40
C HIS A 114 12.10 12.97 4.20
N TYR A 115 13.25 12.30 4.27
CA TYR A 115 14.25 12.32 3.19
C TYR A 115 13.86 11.47 1.96
N GLY A 116 12.79 10.71 2.07
CA GLY A 116 12.39 9.77 1.03
C GLY A 116 13.15 8.44 1.12
N SER A 117 13.58 7.91 0.00
CA SER A 117 14.25 6.59 -0.07
C SER A 117 15.67 6.72 -0.64
N PRO A 118 16.62 7.32 0.10
CA PRO A 118 17.95 7.64 -0.43
C PRO A 118 18.77 6.40 -0.79
N THR A 119 18.57 5.30 -0.06
CA THR A 119 19.37 4.08 -0.21
C THR A 119 19.12 3.31 -1.52
N LEU A 120 17.88 3.26 -1.97
CA LEU A 120 17.51 2.44 -3.14
C LEU A 120 17.07 3.27 -4.34
N ASN A 121 16.83 4.58 -4.19
CA ASN A 121 16.45 5.51 -5.25
C ASN A 121 15.56 4.86 -6.35
N TRP A 122 15.70 5.27 -7.61
CA TRP A 122 15.05 4.66 -8.76
C TRP A 122 15.94 3.53 -9.31
N SER A 123 15.94 2.36 -8.65
CA SER A 123 16.82 1.23 -8.98
C SER A 123 16.06 -0.03 -9.33
N SER A 124 16.69 -0.89 -10.12
CA SER A 124 16.17 -2.22 -10.46
C SER A 124 15.86 -3.06 -9.21
N LYS A 125 16.66 -2.93 -8.14
CA LYS A 125 16.43 -3.60 -6.86
C LYS A 125 15.15 -3.14 -6.20
N LYS A 126 14.85 -1.84 -6.25
CA LYS A 126 13.59 -1.28 -5.73
C LYS A 126 12.38 -1.87 -6.46
N PHE A 127 12.39 -1.90 -7.80
CA PHE A 127 11.29 -2.46 -8.59
C PHE A 127 11.10 -3.96 -8.35
N PHE A 128 12.20 -4.72 -8.22
CA PHE A 128 12.14 -6.12 -7.83
C PHE A 128 11.43 -6.30 -6.49
N LEU A 129 11.80 -5.51 -5.47
CA LEU A 129 11.20 -5.60 -4.13
C LEU A 129 9.73 -5.18 -4.13
N LEU A 130 9.40 -4.05 -4.77
CA LEU A 130 8.02 -3.58 -4.88
C LEU A 130 7.12 -4.65 -5.49
N GLU A 131 7.53 -5.24 -6.62
CA GLU A 131 6.73 -6.24 -7.31
C GLU A 131 6.61 -7.54 -6.53
N ARG A 132 7.73 -8.07 -6.02
CA ARG A 132 7.74 -9.28 -5.18
C ARG A 132 6.85 -9.12 -3.95
N ASN A 133 7.01 -8.01 -3.25
CA ASN A 133 6.35 -7.77 -1.98
C ASN A 133 4.85 -7.47 -2.16
N ARG A 134 4.45 -6.81 -3.25
CA ARG A 134 3.05 -6.67 -3.64
C ARG A 134 2.37 -8.03 -3.74
N TRP A 135 2.99 -8.98 -4.43
CA TRP A 135 2.46 -10.34 -4.54
C TRP A 135 2.45 -11.08 -3.21
N ILE A 136 3.45 -10.89 -2.34
CA ILE A 136 3.44 -11.46 -0.98
C ILE A 136 2.23 -10.93 -0.20
N CYS A 137 1.94 -9.61 -0.26
CA CYS A 137 0.75 -9.03 0.36
C CYS A 137 -0.52 -9.66 -0.19
N LEU A 138 -0.72 -9.69 -1.51
CA LEU A 138 -1.91 -10.27 -2.13
C LEU A 138 -2.13 -11.74 -1.71
N LEU A 139 -1.08 -12.56 -1.81
CA LEU A 139 -1.15 -13.99 -1.51
C LEU A 139 -1.35 -14.30 -0.02
N THR A 140 -0.92 -13.42 0.89
CA THR A 140 -1.01 -13.68 2.33
C THR A 140 -2.18 -12.98 3.00
N LEU A 141 -2.63 -11.82 2.48
CA LEU A 141 -3.61 -10.97 3.15
C LEU A 141 -5.03 -11.15 2.61
N TYR A 142 -5.22 -11.41 1.33
CA TYR A 142 -6.53 -11.81 0.81
C TYR A 142 -6.87 -13.27 1.16
N SER A 143 -8.16 -13.55 1.32
CA SER A 143 -8.66 -14.94 1.32
C SER A 143 -8.44 -15.59 -0.05
N ARG A 144 -8.35 -16.93 -0.08
CA ARG A 144 -8.23 -17.66 -1.35
C ARG A 144 -9.44 -17.40 -2.26
N THR A 145 -10.63 -17.32 -1.69
CA THR A 145 -11.86 -17.03 -2.41
C THR A 145 -11.81 -15.66 -3.09
N THR A 146 -11.37 -14.62 -2.37
CA THR A 146 -11.21 -13.28 -2.94
C THR A 146 -10.21 -13.28 -4.09
N LEU A 147 -9.04 -13.91 -3.90
CA LEU A 147 -8.04 -14.02 -4.97
C LEU A 147 -8.58 -14.69 -6.22
N LEU A 148 -9.32 -15.81 -6.07
CA LEU A 148 -9.93 -16.50 -7.20
C LEU A 148 -10.95 -15.62 -7.93
N LYS A 149 -11.79 -14.90 -7.19
CA LYS A 149 -12.78 -13.98 -7.76
C LYS A 149 -12.16 -12.85 -8.58
N ILE A 150 -11.09 -12.23 -8.09
CA ILE A 150 -10.44 -11.11 -8.77
C ILE A 150 -9.35 -11.54 -9.76
N PHE A 151 -8.98 -12.82 -9.79
CA PHE A 151 -7.87 -13.33 -10.61
C PHE A 151 -7.93 -12.93 -12.09
N PRO A 152 -9.08 -13.02 -12.79
CA PRO A 152 -9.14 -12.62 -14.20
C PRO A 152 -8.80 -11.14 -14.40
N LEU A 153 -9.27 -10.26 -13.50
CA LEU A 153 -9.00 -8.82 -13.56
C LEU A 153 -7.55 -8.51 -13.12
N LEU A 154 -7.04 -9.23 -12.14
CA LEU A 154 -5.66 -9.14 -11.71
C LEU A 154 -4.70 -9.53 -12.86
N LEU A 155 -5.05 -10.54 -13.69
CA LEU A 155 -4.26 -10.91 -14.86
C LEU A 155 -4.18 -9.78 -15.89
N ILE A 156 -5.26 -9.04 -16.12
CA ILE A 156 -5.26 -7.85 -16.99
C ILE A 156 -4.28 -6.79 -16.45
N VAL A 157 -4.32 -6.55 -15.13
CA VAL A 157 -3.38 -5.63 -14.49
C VAL A 157 -1.94 -6.11 -14.63
N GLU A 158 -1.69 -7.42 -14.51
CA GLU A 158 -0.35 -8.01 -14.68
C GLU A 158 0.18 -7.84 -16.11
N ILE A 159 -0.67 -7.94 -17.12
CA ILE A 159 -0.28 -7.65 -18.52
C ILE A 159 0.12 -6.18 -18.64
N GLY A 160 -0.63 -5.26 -18.07
CA GLY A 160 -0.26 -3.83 -18.04
C GLY A 160 1.06 -3.59 -17.30
N MET A 161 1.26 -4.25 -16.15
CA MET A 161 2.52 -4.18 -15.40
C MET A 161 3.70 -4.75 -16.20
N LEU A 162 3.49 -5.85 -16.94
CA LEU A 162 4.51 -6.42 -17.82
C LEU A 162 4.93 -5.39 -18.88
N GLY A 163 3.97 -4.72 -19.54
CA GLY A 163 4.22 -3.64 -20.49
C GLY A 163 5.07 -2.51 -19.88
N PHE A 164 4.72 -2.08 -18.66
CA PHE A 164 5.50 -1.07 -17.93
C PHE A 164 6.94 -1.54 -17.65
N PHE A 165 7.14 -2.78 -17.21
CA PHE A 165 8.49 -3.31 -16.96
C PHE A 165 9.33 -3.44 -18.26
N ILE A 166 8.69 -3.74 -19.40
CA ILE A 166 9.34 -3.76 -20.72
C ILE A 166 9.76 -2.32 -21.10
N GLU A 167 8.83 -1.35 -21.02
CA GLU A 167 9.10 0.05 -21.33
C GLU A 167 10.28 0.61 -20.50
N LYS A 168 10.33 0.30 -19.21
CA LYS A 168 11.40 0.74 -18.31
C LYS A 168 12.68 -0.11 -18.40
N ARG A 169 12.76 -1.06 -19.32
CA ARG A 169 13.91 -1.99 -19.50
C ARG A 169 14.21 -2.81 -18.22
N MET A 170 13.18 -3.14 -17.46
CA MET A 170 13.27 -3.84 -16.17
C MET A 170 12.61 -5.23 -16.18
N LEU A 171 12.32 -5.80 -17.35
CA LEU A 171 11.67 -7.10 -17.51
C LEU A 171 12.34 -8.21 -16.69
N VAL A 172 13.68 -8.22 -16.64
CA VAL A 172 14.45 -9.18 -15.84
C VAL A 172 14.08 -9.11 -14.35
N MET A 173 13.75 -7.92 -13.83
CA MET A 173 13.33 -7.75 -12.44
C MET A 173 11.93 -8.32 -12.19
N LYS A 174 11.02 -8.18 -13.14
CA LYS A 174 9.69 -8.82 -13.10
C LYS A 174 9.80 -10.35 -13.05
N ILE A 175 10.64 -10.92 -13.92
CA ILE A 175 10.90 -12.36 -13.96
C ILE A 175 11.56 -12.84 -12.66
N LYS A 176 12.59 -12.14 -12.17
CA LYS A 176 13.25 -12.47 -10.90
C LYS A 176 12.28 -12.40 -9.71
N SER A 177 11.36 -11.43 -9.69
CA SER A 177 10.35 -11.34 -8.62
C SER A 177 9.44 -12.56 -8.60
N PHE A 178 8.98 -13.02 -9.77
CA PHE A 178 8.17 -14.23 -9.92
C PHE A 178 8.88 -15.48 -9.40
N PHE A 179 10.13 -15.72 -9.82
CA PHE A 179 10.90 -16.87 -9.30
C PHE A 179 11.19 -16.75 -7.80
N SER A 180 11.37 -15.54 -7.28
CA SER A 180 11.53 -15.32 -5.85
C SER A 180 10.26 -15.71 -5.07
N ILE A 181 9.07 -15.41 -5.60
CA ILE A 181 7.80 -15.81 -5.00
C ILE A 181 7.68 -17.33 -4.97
N ILE A 182 8.02 -18.01 -6.08
CA ILE A 182 8.01 -19.50 -6.13
C ILE A 182 8.89 -20.08 -5.03
N LYS A 183 10.11 -19.57 -4.84
CA LYS A 183 11.01 -20.00 -3.77
C LYS A 183 10.46 -19.75 -2.37
N LEU A 184 9.58 -18.77 -2.21
CA LEU A 184 8.99 -18.38 -0.93
C LEU A 184 7.62 -19.02 -0.66
N LEU A 185 7.05 -19.81 -1.58
CA LEU A 185 5.68 -20.35 -1.46
C LEU A 185 5.39 -21.04 -0.11
N ARG A 186 6.33 -21.84 0.40
CA ARG A 186 6.16 -22.49 1.72
C ARG A 186 6.08 -21.48 2.86
N LYS A 187 6.90 -20.42 2.83
CA LYS A 187 6.88 -19.34 3.84
C LYS A 187 5.59 -18.52 3.72
N ILE A 188 5.16 -18.22 2.50
CA ILE A 188 3.91 -17.51 2.18
C ILE A 188 2.70 -18.31 2.71
N ASP A 189 2.62 -19.62 2.46
CA ASP A 189 1.51 -20.44 2.95
C ASP A 189 1.48 -20.51 4.49
N LYS A 190 2.65 -20.72 5.12
CA LYS A 190 2.75 -20.70 6.59
C LYS A 190 2.30 -19.36 7.17
N ARG A 191 2.72 -18.24 6.55
CA ARG A 191 2.35 -16.90 6.93
C ARG A 191 0.85 -16.66 6.77
N LYS A 192 0.30 -17.04 5.61
CA LYS A 192 -1.13 -16.94 5.35
C LYS A 192 -1.96 -17.67 6.40
N LYS A 193 -1.63 -18.91 6.72
CA LYS A 193 -2.32 -19.71 7.77
C LYS A 193 -2.31 -18.99 9.12
N LYS A 194 -1.19 -18.32 9.48
CA LYS A 194 -1.10 -17.53 10.72
C LYS A 194 -2.03 -16.33 10.69
N ILE A 195 -2.05 -15.58 9.58
CA ILE A 195 -2.90 -14.39 9.41
C ILE A 195 -4.38 -14.80 9.40
N ASP A 196 -4.75 -15.84 8.67
CA ASP A 196 -6.13 -16.32 8.60
C ASP A 196 -6.69 -16.75 9.97
N LYS A 197 -5.85 -17.27 10.88
CA LYS A 197 -6.24 -17.61 12.26
C LYS A 197 -6.53 -16.38 13.14
N SER A 198 -5.87 -15.25 12.89
CA SER A 198 -6.04 -14.02 13.67
C SER A 198 -7.02 -13.03 13.03
N ARG A 199 -7.42 -13.25 11.78
CA ARG A 199 -8.31 -12.37 11.02
C ARG A 199 -9.67 -12.23 11.70
N ILE A 200 -10.12 -10.99 11.91
CA ILE A 200 -11.45 -10.63 12.42
C ILE A 200 -12.34 -10.21 11.25
N LEU A 201 -11.85 -9.30 10.39
CA LEU A 201 -12.64 -8.78 9.28
C LEU A 201 -12.45 -9.57 7.98
N SER A 202 -13.54 -9.72 7.24
CA SER A 202 -13.53 -10.28 5.87
C SER A 202 -12.94 -9.29 4.88
N ASP A 203 -12.49 -9.79 3.72
CA ASP A 203 -11.98 -8.92 2.64
C ASP A 203 -13.02 -7.91 2.17
N LYS A 204 -14.31 -8.27 2.13
CA LYS A 204 -15.41 -7.36 1.82
C LYS A 204 -15.43 -6.13 2.73
N LYS A 205 -15.16 -6.31 4.02
CA LYS A 205 -15.15 -5.20 5.00
C LYS A 205 -13.89 -4.35 4.90
N ILE A 206 -12.74 -4.92 4.60
CA ILE A 206 -11.48 -4.14 4.56
C ILE A 206 -11.30 -3.35 3.26
N ILE A 207 -11.76 -3.86 2.11
CA ILE A 207 -11.61 -3.17 0.81
C ILE A 207 -12.36 -1.84 0.76
N ILE A 208 -13.28 -1.57 1.67
CA ILE A 208 -13.95 -0.27 1.81
C ILE A 208 -12.91 0.85 2.08
N ASN A 209 -11.82 0.51 2.77
CA ASN A 209 -10.73 1.42 3.12
C ASN A 209 -9.62 1.49 2.03
N PHE A 210 -9.80 0.76 0.94
CA PHE A 210 -8.94 0.85 -0.24
C PHE A 210 -9.53 1.83 -1.25
N VAL A 211 -8.71 2.33 -2.14
CA VAL A 211 -9.12 3.22 -3.23
C VAL A 211 -9.34 2.45 -4.52
N ASP A 212 -10.03 3.04 -5.47
CA ASP A 212 -10.18 2.45 -6.80
C ASP A 212 -9.11 2.92 -7.77
N ASP A 213 -8.62 4.13 -7.57
CA ASP A 213 -7.68 4.81 -8.45
C ASP A 213 -6.23 4.38 -8.22
N PHE A 214 -5.39 4.69 -9.20
CA PHE A 214 -3.94 4.54 -9.13
C PHE A 214 -3.28 5.63 -9.99
N PRO A 215 -3.20 6.87 -9.50
CA PRO A 215 -2.54 7.94 -10.22
C PRO A 215 -1.04 7.68 -10.32
N LEU A 216 -0.54 7.50 -11.55
CA LEU A 216 0.89 7.39 -11.79
C LEU A 216 1.56 8.77 -11.60
N PRO A 217 2.69 8.85 -10.89
CA PRO A 217 3.42 10.09 -10.78
C PRO A 217 3.83 10.65 -12.14
N ILE A 218 3.66 11.95 -12.36
CA ILE A 218 4.04 12.63 -13.62
C ILE A 218 5.54 12.47 -13.91
N SER A 219 6.35 12.30 -12.87
CA SER A 219 7.79 11.98 -13.00
C SER A 219 8.07 10.62 -13.69
N THR A 220 7.08 9.74 -13.80
CA THR A 220 7.25 8.39 -14.39
C THR A 220 6.66 8.25 -15.77
N THR A 221 5.72 9.13 -16.16
CA THR A 221 5.01 9.08 -17.45
C THR A 221 4.39 10.44 -17.76
N ASN A 222 3.92 10.63 -19.00
CA ASN A 222 3.17 11.84 -19.35
C ASN A 222 1.74 11.82 -18.78
N LEU A 223 1.13 13.00 -18.69
CA LEU A 223 -0.19 13.20 -18.08
C LEU A 223 -1.29 12.35 -18.75
N LYS A 224 -1.31 12.29 -20.10
CA LYS A 224 -2.31 11.52 -20.86
C LYS A 224 -2.24 10.03 -20.54
N THR A 225 -1.03 9.48 -20.51
CA THR A 225 -0.82 8.06 -20.14
C THR A 225 -1.21 7.80 -18.70
N SER A 226 -0.84 8.68 -17.78
CA SER A 226 -1.22 8.56 -16.36
C SER A 226 -2.75 8.54 -16.21
N GLN A 227 -3.46 9.46 -16.84
CA GLN A 227 -4.93 9.52 -16.81
C GLN A 227 -5.57 8.26 -17.41
N LYS A 228 -5.07 7.77 -18.55
CA LYS A 228 -5.58 6.55 -19.20
C LYS A 228 -5.39 5.32 -18.32
N VAL A 229 -4.19 5.13 -17.78
CA VAL A 229 -3.90 4.01 -16.87
C VAL A 229 -4.77 4.10 -15.63
N ASN A 230 -4.88 5.28 -15.02
CA ASN A 230 -5.73 5.48 -13.84
C ASN A 230 -7.20 5.14 -14.13
N SER A 231 -7.75 5.57 -15.26
CA SER A 231 -9.14 5.26 -15.67
C SER A 231 -9.36 3.75 -15.82
N VAL A 232 -8.43 3.03 -16.47
CA VAL A 232 -8.51 1.57 -16.63
C VAL A 232 -8.45 0.89 -15.26
N ILE A 233 -7.47 1.21 -14.42
CA ILE A 233 -7.32 0.63 -13.08
C ILE A 233 -8.55 0.90 -12.23
N THR A 234 -9.09 2.13 -12.26
CA THR A 234 -10.31 2.50 -11.52
C THR A 234 -11.51 1.63 -11.95
N SER A 235 -11.68 1.40 -13.25
CA SER A 235 -12.77 0.56 -13.77
C SER A 235 -12.63 -0.89 -13.34
N LEU A 236 -11.43 -1.44 -13.44
CA LEU A 236 -11.12 -2.80 -13.01
C LEU A 236 -11.27 -2.96 -11.48
N SER A 237 -10.86 -1.95 -10.69
CA SER A 237 -11.02 -1.95 -9.23
C SER A 237 -12.50 -1.98 -8.83
N LYS A 238 -13.33 -1.13 -9.44
CA LYS A 238 -14.78 -1.10 -9.19
C LYS A 238 -15.45 -2.44 -9.54
N LEU A 239 -15.03 -3.06 -10.65
CA LEU A 239 -15.53 -4.39 -11.04
C LEU A 239 -15.08 -5.46 -10.03
N SER A 240 -13.82 -5.42 -9.59
CA SER A 240 -13.30 -6.33 -8.57
C SER A 240 -14.07 -6.22 -7.25
N ARG A 241 -14.42 -5.01 -6.82
CA ARG A 241 -15.26 -4.80 -5.61
C ARG A 241 -16.63 -5.45 -5.75
N LYS A 242 -17.25 -5.36 -6.93
CA LYS A 242 -18.51 -6.06 -7.18
C LYS A 242 -18.36 -7.57 -7.01
N LEU A 243 -17.32 -8.16 -7.61
CA LEU A 243 -17.04 -9.59 -7.49
C LEU A 243 -16.75 -10.04 -6.05
N ILE A 244 -16.06 -9.23 -5.26
CA ILE A 244 -15.77 -9.53 -3.85
C ILE A 244 -17.04 -9.47 -3.00
N ASN A 245 -17.95 -8.56 -3.33
CA ASN A 245 -19.18 -8.33 -2.58
C ASN A 245 -20.26 -9.41 -2.81
N TYR A 246 -20.18 -10.10 -3.93
CA TYR A 246 -20.98 -11.31 -4.20
C TYR A 246 -20.35 -12.55 -3.54
#